data_04054cc63118f4997c30294eaf956e5f
#
_entry.id   04054cc63118f4997c30294eaf956e5f
#
_cell.length_a   1.000
_cell.length_b   1.000
_cell.length_c   1.000
_cell.angle_alpha   90.00
_cell.angle_beta   90.00
_cell.angle_gamma   90.00
#
_symmetry.space_group_name_H-M   'P 1'
#
loop_
_entity.id
_entity.type
_entity.pdbx_description
1 polymer ?
#
loop_
_entity_poly.entity_id
_entity_poly.type
_entity_poly.pdbx_seq_one_letter_code
_entity_poly.pdbx_strand_id
1 'polypeptide(L)'
;VIAFASSDRRLKTNIINIPNALDKVSMFNGVEFDWLEFEANKTQAIHANEGHDYGVIAQEIEKIFPELVNTRANGYKAVRYEKLVGVLIEAIKELKEEIDKLKNK
;
A
#
# COMPACT_ATOMS: atom_id res chain seq x y z
N VAL A 1 -13.53 -12.67 -8.49
CA VAL A 1 -12.95 -13.61 -7.52
C VAL A 1 -12.78 -12.90 -6.18
N ILE A 2 -13.33 -13.51 -5.15
CA ILE A 2 -13.15 -13.01 -3.79
C ILE A 2 -12.07 -13.84 -3.13
N ALA A 3 -11.03 -13.15 -2.64
CA ALA A 3 -9.92 -13.80 -1.98
C ALA A 3 -9.93 -13.48 -0.49
N PHE A 4 -9.79 -14.53 0.32
CA PHE A 4 -9.62 -14.39 1.75
C PHE A 4 -8.16 -14.67 2.09
N ALA A 5 -7.55 -13.80 2.85
CA ALA A 5 -6.17 -13.99 3.30
C ALA A 5 -6.16 -14.45 4.75
N SER A 6 -5.26 -15.35 5.08
CA SER A 6 -5.09 -15.83 6.45
C SER A 6 -4.74 -14.67 7.38
N SER A 7 -5.45 -14.55 8.50
CA SER A 7 -5.22 -13.48 9.46
C SER A 7 -5.62 -13.87 10.88
N ASP A 8 -5.70 -15.17 11.15
CA ASP A 8 -6.05 -15.67 12.47
C ASP A 8 -4.93 -15.35 13.46
N ARG A 9 -5.33 -14.83 14.64
CA ARG A 9 -4.39 -14.46 15.70
C ARG A 9 -3.47 -15.63 16.09
N ARG A 10 -3.99 -16.85 16.04
CA ARG A 10 -3.24 -18.05 16.44
C ARG A 10 -2.06 -18.36 15.53
N LEU A 11 -2.03 -17.75 14.34
CA LEU A 11 -0.93 -17.93 13.38
C LEU A 11 0.13 -16.84 13.46
N LYS A 12 -0.03 -15.90 14.41
CA LYS A 12 0.82 -14.71 14.49
C LYS A 12 1.50 -14.62 15.84
N THR A 13 2.69 -14.02 15.86
CA THR A 13 3.45 -13.80 17.09
C THR A 13 4.07 -12.39 17.04
N ASN A 14 4.53 -11.92 18.20
CA ASN A 14 5.18 -10.61 18.32
C ASN A 14 4.33 -9.48 17.73
N ILE A 15 3.03 -9.51 18.05
CA ILE A 15 2.07 -8.55 17.51
C ILE A 15 2.26 -7.19 18.18
N ILE A 16 2.56 -6.16 17.39
CA ILE A 16 2.63 -4.78 17.87
C ILE A 16 1.86 -3.89 16.91
N ASN A 17 1.37 -2.77 17.41
CA ASN A 17 0.76 -1.76 16.54
C ASN A 17 1.84 -1.09 15.71
N ILE A 18 1.51 -0.75 14.47
CA ILE A 18 2.46 -0.10 13.55
C ILE A 18 2.72 1.32 14.08
N PRO A 19 3.99 1.67 14.36
CA PRO A 19 4.30 2.99 14.90
C PRO A 19 4.43 4.04 13.81
N ASN A 20 4.15 5.30 14.15
CA ASN A 20 4.34 6.46 13.28
C ASN A 20 3.64 6.32 11.93
N ALA A 21 2.48 5.70 11.93
CA ALA A 21 1.76 5.39 10.71
C ALA A 21 1.28 6.64 9.98
N LEU A 22 0.81 7.67 10.73
CA LEU A 22 0.33 8.90 10.11
C LEU A 22 1.44 9.63 9.34
N ASP A 23 2.62 9.75 9.94
CA ASP A 23 3.76 10.38 9.28
C ASP A 23 4.15 9.62 8.02
N LYS A 24 4.15 8.29 8.10
CA LYS A 24 4.51 7.44 6.95
C LYS A 24 3.50 7.58 5.82
N VAL A 25 2.21 7.50 6.14
CA VAL A 25 1.14 7.61 5.14
C VAL A 25 1.14 8.98 4.47
N SER A 26 1.49 10.04 5.19
CA SER A 26 1.53 11.38 4.63
C SER A 26 2.60 11.54 3.54
N MET A 27 3.52 10.60 3.42
CA MET A 27 4.52 10.58 2.36
C MET A 27 4.07 9.80 1.11
N PHE A 28 2.91 9.15 1.18
CA PHE A 28 2.33 8.43 0.04
C PHE A 28 1.38 9.35 -0.70
N ASN A 29 1.10 8.98 -1.95
CA ASN A 29 0.09 9.65 -2.75
C ASN A 29 -0.90 8.62 -3.26
N GLY A 30 -2.20 8.89 -3.04
CA GLY A 30 -3.24 8.16 -3.73
C GLY A 30 -3.41 8.82 -5.09
N VAL A 31 -3.30 8.06 -6.15
CA VAL A 31 -3.30 8.61 -7.51
C VAL A 31 -4.31 7.95 -8.42
N GLU A 32 -4.81 8.71 -9.38
CA GLU A 32 -5.52 8.20 -10.55
C GLU A 32 -4.51 8.22 -11.70
N PHE A 33 -4.60 7.27 -12.57
CA PHE A 33 -3.68 7.18 -13.70
C PHE A 33 -4.28 6.36 -14.82
N ASP A 34 -3.63 6.41 -15.98
CA ASP A 34 -3.98 5.56 -17.11
C ASP A 34 -2.82 4.60 -17.35
N TRP A 35 -3.14 3.33 -17.52
CA TRP A 35 -2.12 2.34 -17.87
C TRP A 35 -1.57 2.63 -19.26
N LEU A 36 -0.25 2.61 -19.40
CA LEU A 36 0.37 2.76 -20.71
C LEU A 36 0.16 1.50 -21.54
N GLU A 37 -0.09 1.69 -22.82
CA GLU A 37 -0.08 0.61 -23.80
C GLU A 37 1.27 0.63 -24.50
N PHE A 38 2.01 -0.49 -24.43
CA PHE A 38 3.24 -0.63 -25.19
C PHE A 38 3.53 -2.10 -25.45
N GLU A 39 4.43 -2.36 -26.41
CA GLU A 39 4.64 -3.69 -26.94
C GLU A 39 5.02 -4.74 -25.87
N ALA A 40 5.86 -4.36 -24.91
CA ALA A 40 6.29 -5.31 -23.88
C ALA A 40 5.10 -5.80 -23.06
N ASN A 41 4.15 -4.93 -22.74
CA ASN A 41 2.95 -5.31 -22.01
C ASN A 41 2.07 -6.26 -22.81
N LYS A 42 1.97 -6.03 -24.11
CA LYS A 42 1.14 -6.86 -24.99
C LYS A 42 1.73 -8.24 -25.22
N THR A 43 3.06 -8.32 -25.33
CA THR A 43 3.73 -9.56 -25.72
C THR A 43 4.21 -10.39 -24.54
N GLN A 44 4.48 -9.79 -23.39
CA GLN A 44 5.04 -10.47 -22.24
C GLN A 44 4.10 -10.54 -21.04
N ALA A 45 2.90 -10.04 -21.17
CA ALA A 45 1.90 -10.06 -20.11
C ALA A 45 2.44 -9.51 -18.78
N ILE A 46 3.07 -8.34 -18.82
CA ILE A 46 3.60 -7.68 -17.62
C ILE A 46 2.52 -7.51 -16.56
N HIS A 47 1.33 -7.13 -17.00
CA HIS A 47 0.13 -7.07 -16.18
C HIS A 47 -1.10 -7.18 -17.08
N ALA A 48 -2.26 -7.41 -16.46
CA ALA A 48 -3.51 -7.57 -17.19
C ALA A 48 -4.39 -6.30 -17.14
N ASN A 49 -3.83 -5.18 -16.70
CA ASN A 49 -4.58 -3.95 -16.49
C ASN A 49 -4.52 -3.05 -17.72
N GLU A 50 -5.61 -2.35 -17.97
CA GLU A 50 -5.67 -1.35 -19.05
C GLU A 50 -6.67 -0.28 -18.67
N GLY A 51 -6.54 0.90 -19.33
CA GLY A 51 -7.44 2.02 -19.13
C GLY A 51 -7.13 2.81 -17.89
N HIS A 52 -8.14 3.52 -17.39
CA HIS A 52 -8.04 4.39 -16.22
C HIS A 52 -8.11 3.58 -14.93
N ASP A 53 -7.28 3.91 -13.95
CA ASP A 53 -7.22 3.15 -12.71
C ASP A 53 -6.77 4.03 -11.54
N TYR A 54 -6.76 3.45 -10.37
CA TYR A 54 -6.44 4.12 -9.11
C TYR A 54 -5.42 3.29 -8.34
N GLY A 55 -4.54 3.97 -7.61
CA GLY A 55 -3.58 3.23 -6.78
C GLY A 55 -2.52 4.12 -6.19
N VAL A 56 -1.36 3.54 -5.98
CA VAL A 56 -0.18 4.23 -5.45
C VAL A 56 1.00 3.97 -6.39
N ILE A 57 2.09 4.69 -6.15
CA ILE A 57 3.33 4.54 -6.93
C ILE A 57 4.30 3.67 -6.13
N ALA A 58 4.72 2.54 -6.71
CA ALA A 58 5.59 1.58 -6.02
C ALA A 58 6.89 2.21 -5.51
N GLN A 59 7.49 3.10 -6.29
CA GLN A 59 8.74 3.75 -5.91
C GLN A 59 8.59 4.62 -4.66
N GLU A 60 7.43 5.24 -4.48
CA GLU A 60 7.14 6.04 -3.28
C GLU A 60 6.98 5.15 -2.05
N ILE A 61 6.24 4.05 -2.20
CA ILE A 61 6.04 3.10 -1.11
C ILE A 61 7.37 2.47 -0.69
N GLU A 62 8.21 2.14 -1.65
CA GLU A 62 9.51 1.49 -1.40
C GLU A 62 10.43 2.31 -0.50
N LYS A 63 10.37 3.63 -0.60
CA LYS A 63 11.19 4.51 0.24
C LYS A 63 10.85 4.40 1.71
N ILE A 64 9.60 4.06 2.02
CA ILE A 64 9.11 4.00 3.40
C ILE A 64 8.98 2.55 3.87
N PHE A 65 8.45 1.68 3.03
CA PHE A 65 8.24 0.26 3.32
C PHE A 65 8.81 -0.60 2.19
N PRO A 66 10.14 -0.74 2.12
CA PRO A 66 10.73 -1.57 1.05
C PRO A 66 10.24 -3.01 1.07
N GLU A 67 9.86 -3.53 2.24
CA GLU A 67 9.33 -4.89 2.38
C GLU A 67 7.95 -5.09 1.75
N LEU A 68 7.26 -4.00 1.41
CA LEU A 68 5.95 -4.07 0.74
C LEU A 68 6.05 -3.96 -0.78
N VAL A 69 7.26 -3.85 -1.30
CA VAL A 69 7.49 -3.70 -2.74
C VAL A 69 8.38 -4.84 -3.22
N ASN A 70 7.97 -5.45 -4.31
CA ASN A 70 8.74 -6.52 -4.95
C ASN A 70 9.13 -6.07 -6.35
N THR A 71 10.41 -6.22 -6.69
CA THR A 71 10.88 -6.02 -8.05
C THR A 71 10.82 -7.37 -8.75
N ARG A 72 9.98 -7.47 -9.76
CA ARG A 72 9.79 -8.70 -10.51
C ARG A 72 10.98 -8.96 -11.45
N ALA A 73 11.07 -10.19 -11.96
CA ALA A 73 12.16 -10.59 -12.86
C ALA A 73 12.28 -9.68 -14.09
N ASN A 74 11.15 -9.08 -14.52
CA ASN A 74 11.15 -8.16 -15.66
C ASN A 74 11.63 -6.75 -15.30
N GLY A 75 11.98 -6.50 -14.03
CA GLY A 75 12.47 -5.21 -13.56
C GLY A 75 11.38 -4.26 -13.07
N TYR A 76 10.12 -4.59 -13.30
CA TYR A 76 9.00 -3.74 -12.86
C TYR A 76 8.61 -4.04 -11.42
N LYS A 77 8.23 -3.00 -10.67
CA LYS A 77 7.91 -3.10 -9.25
C LYS A 77 6.42 -3.31 -9.02
N ALA A 78 6.10 -4.07 -7.98
CA ALA A 78 4.72 -4.35 -7.57
C ALA A 78 4.58 -4.12 -6.08
N VAL A 79 3.38 -3.70 -5.66
CA VAL A 79 3.08 -3.36 -4.27
C VAL A 79 2.16 -4.41 -3.66
N ARG A 80 2.42 -4.76 -2.42
CA ARG A 80 1.51 -5.61 -1.64
C ARG A 80 0.44 -4.72 -1.01
N TYR A 81 -0.56 -4.38 -1.80
CA TYR A 81 -1.63 -3.46 -1.39
C TYR A 81 -2.33 -3.88 -0.11
N GLU A 82 -2.55 -5.17 0.08
CA GLU A 82 -3.27 -5.69 1.25
C GLU A 82 -2.54 -5.38 2.57
N LYS A 83 -1.24 -5.16 2.51
CA LYS A 83 -0.44 -4.84 3.70
C LYS A 83 -0.58 -3.38 4.12
N LEU A 84 -1.01 -2.52 3.20
CA LEU A 84 -1.22 -1.11 3.51
C LEU A 84 -2.46 -0.87 4.37
N VAL A 85 -3.38 -1.82 4.41
CA VAL A 85 -4.61 -1.68 5.21
C VAL A 85 -4.28 -1.44 6.68
N GLY A 86 -3.36 -2.24 7.26
CA GLY A 86 -2.96 -2.06 8.65
C GLY A 86 -2.33 -0.70 8.91
N VAL A 87 -1.49 -0.24 7.97
CA VAL A 87 -0.85 1.07 8.09
C VAL A 87 -1.90 2.18 8.08
N LEU A 88 -2.89 2.09 7.19
CA LEU A 88 -3.97 3.06 7.11
C LEU A 88 -4.82 3.08 8.38
N ILE A 89 -5.10 1.91 8.96
CA ILE A 89 -5.84 1.80 10.22
C ILE A 89 -5.13 2.58 11.33
N GLU A 90 -3.84 2.34 11.50
CA GLU A 90 -3.08 3.03 12.55
C GLU A 90 -2.92 4.51 12.26
N ALA A 91 -2.77 4.91 10.99
CA ALA A 91 -2.71 6.32 10.61
C ALA A 91 -4.00 7.06 10.99
N ILE A 92 -5.16 6.44 10.72
CA ILE A 92 -6.46 7.03 11.08
C ILE A 92 -6.58 7.18 12.58
N LYS A 93 -6.15 6.18 13.35
CA LYS A 93 -6.20 6.23 14.82
C LYS A 93 -5.30 7.34 15.36
N GLU A 94 -4.10 7.51 14.81
CA GLU A 94 -3.19 8.60 15.20
C GLU A 94 -3.80 9.96 14.88
N LEU A 95 -4.43 10.08 13.70
CA LEU A 95 -5.10 11.31 13.30
C LEU A 95 -6.25 11.63 14.26
N LYS A 96 -7.03 10.63 14.66
CA LYS A 96 -8.10 10.81 15.64
C LYS A 96 -7.56 11.33 16.96
N GLU A 97 -6.44 10.78 17.43
CA GLU A 97 -5.80 11.25 18.66
C GLU A 97 -5.40 12.71 18.57
N GLU A 98 -4.83 13.13 17.43
CA GLU A 98 -4.46 14.53 17.21
C GLU A 98 -5.68 15.46 17.25
N ILE A 99 -6.78 15.03 16.63
CA ILE A 99 -8.02 15.80 16.66
C ILE A 99 -8.55 15.91 18.08
N ASP A 100 -8.55 14.81 18.83
CA ASP A 100 -9.04 14.80 20.21
C ASP A 100 -8.22 15.74 21.10
N LYS A 101 -6.89 15.76 20.91
CA LYS A 101 -6.01 16.69 21.64
C LYS A 101 -6.36 18.15 21.34
N LEU A 102 -6.65 18.45 20.09
CA LEU A 102 -7.04 19.82 19.70
C LEU A 102 -8.39 20.23 20.31
N LYS A 103 -9.33 19.28 20.40
CA LYS A 103 -10.64 19.54 20.99
C LYS A 103 -10.57 19.77 22.49
N ASN A 104 -9.58 19.19 23.15
CA ASN A 104 -9.45 19.25 24.59
C ASN A 104 -8.56 20.40 25.09
N LYS A 105 -8.18 21.29 24.21
CA LYS A 105 -7.41 22.50 24.54
C LYS A 105 -8.33 23.62 25.03
#